data_ef20105c63862d7044965a9f51b7a4fc
#
_entry.id   ef20105c63862d7044965a9f51b7a4fc
#
_cell.length_a   1.000
_cell.length_b   1.000
_cell.length_c   1.000
_cell.angle_alpha   90.00
_cell.angle_beta   90.00
_cell.angle_gamma   90.00
#
_symmetry.space_group_name_H-M   'P 1'
#
loop_
_entity.id
_entity.type
_entity.pdbx_description
1 polymer ?
#
loop_
_entity_poly.entity_id
_entity_poly.type
_entity_poly.pdbx_seq_one_letter_code
_entity_poly.pdbx_strand_id
1 'polypeptide(L)'
;MKKSYLIKPLLDSHYPTAEYGKGIYIYDDQHKQYIDGSSGAVTASIGHAVPEIIEAMLRQAEKISFVYRSQFTTEEAEKLAERLSQIDFIKEGHYSSFFVNSGSEATETAMKIAIQHWQEQGMPTKNKVISRWTSYHGITMGSLSLSGHSERRRRFVSLLDDLPTIPAPYCYRCPFNQEYPGCQLKCATELEVAIQRMGADNIAAFIAEPIIGAAGAVIFPPEGYYEKIKEICDKHHILFIADEVMTGIGRTGKMLAMEHWGVVPDIITLGKGMSAGYTPLAATLVSEKVMEPILQGSKIIMSGHTYSANPQSAAVSLAVLDYIEKHNLVEKAAENGDYLLTQLQGLAKNYSIIGDVRGKGLMVGIEFVANVFSKFPFSKDKSLTNIIVSVAREKGLLIYPASAGIEGGDGDAVIISPPLTIKKHEIDQLVEIFKETIAEVQSEIIGDHHQKIISLDDHQ
;
A
#
# COMPACT_ATOMS: atom_id res chain seq x y z
N MET A 1 0.61 -26.99 -23.24
CA MET A 1 0.90 -26.42 -21.90
C MET A 1 0.59 -27.45 -20.84
N LYS A 2 1.47 -27.69 -19.85
CA LYS A 2 1.11 -28.49 -18.67
C LYS A 2 -0.08 -27.82 -17.94
N LYS A 3 -1.11 -28.60 -17.62
CA LYS A 3 -2.28 -28.13 -16.87
C LYS A 3 -1.81 -27.62 -15.50
N SER A 4 -2.07 -26.33 -15.19
CA SER A 4 -1.80 -25.78 -13.86
C SER A 4 -2.96 -26.11 -12.92
N TYR A 5 -2.64 -26.59 -11.72
CA TYR A 5 -3.60 -26.76 -10.62
C TYR A 5 -3.63 -25.55 -9.70
N LEU A 6 -2.73 -24.57 -9.89
CA LEU A 6 -2.70 -23.31 -9.17
C LEU A 6 -3.61 -22.31 -9.89
N ILE A 7 -4.59 -21.76 -9.17
CA ILE A 7 -5.44 -20.66 -9.67
C ILE A 7 -4.59 -19.38 -9.67
N LYS A 8 -4.37 -18.82 -10.85
CA LYS A 8 -3.59 -17.59 -11.08
C LYS A 8 -4.52 -16.42 -11.33
N PRO A 9 -4.07 -15.17 -11.12
CA PRO A 9 -4.91 -13.97 -11.37
C PRO A 9 -5.43 -13.89 -12.81
N LEU A 10 -4.61 -14.21 -13.81
CA LEU A 10 -4.99 -14.29 -15.21
C LEU A 10 -4.89 -15.76 -15.64
N LEU A 11 -6.03 -16.39 -15.89
CA LEU A 11 -6.13 -17.84 -16.06
C LEU A 11 -5.52 -18.34 -17.38
N ASP A 12 -5.50 -17.51 -18.41
CA ASP A 12 -5.00 -17.76 -19.77
C ASP A 12 -3.56 -17.26 -20.00
N SER A 13 -2.99 -16.57 -19.01
CA SER A 13 -1.65 -15.99 -19.13
C SER A 13 -0.55 -17.00 -18.76
N HIS A 14 0.56 -16.93 -19.50
CA HIS A 14 1.79 -17.64 -19.16
C HIS A 14 2.58 -16.84 -18.12
N TYR A 15 2.97 -17.53 -17.04
CA TYR A 15 3.86 -16.99 -16.02
C TYR A 15 5.18 -17.75 -16.05
N PRO A 16 6.34 -17.07 -16.08
CA PRO A 16 7.63 -17.73 -15.90
C PRO A 16 7.68 -18.40 -14.51
N THR A 17 8.44 -19.47 -14.39
CA THR A 17 8.65 -20.13 -13.10
C THR A 17 9.84 -19.52 -12.41
N ALA A 18 9.63 -18.80 -11.30
CA ALA A 18 10.72 -18.29 -10.49
C ALA A 18 11.48 -19.44 -9.83
N GLU A 19 12.81 -19.47 -9.98
CA GLU A 19 13.67 -20.51 -9.43
C GLU A 19 14.35 -20.03 -8.14
N TYR A 20 14.99 -18.84 -8.17
CA TYR A 20 15.61 -18.22 -6.98
C TYR A 20 15.63 -16.71 -7.07
N GLY A 21 15.94 -16.06 -5.94
CA GLY A 21 16.15 -14.62 -5.87
C GLY A 21 17.46 -14.29 -5.15
N LYS A 22 18.09 -13.16 -5.49
CA LYS A 22 19.31 -12.68 -4.82
C LYS A 22 19.35 -11.15 -4.87
N GLY A 23 19.39 -10.51 -3.71
CA GLY A 23 19.35 -9.05 -3.62
C GLY A 23 18.08 -8.51 -4.27
N ILE A 24 18.19 -7.62 -5.25
CA ILE A 24 17.05 -7.06 -5.98
C ILE A 24 16.64 -7.88 -7.22
N TYR A 25 17.26 -9.04 -7.45
CA TYR A 25 17.07 -9.82 -8.67
C TYR A 25 16.29 -11.11 -8.40
N ILE A 26 15.40 -11.46 -9.36
CA ILE A 26 14.72 -12.74 -9.43
C ILE A 26 15.19 -13.45 -10.71
N TYR A 27 15.35 -14.76 -10.66
CA TYR A 27 15.76 -15.60 -11.78
C TYR A 27 14.70 -16.68 -12.03
N ASP A 28 14.36 -16.89 -13.30
CA ASP A 28 13.44 -17.97 -13.69
C ASP A 28 14.16 -19.29 -14.01
N ASP A 29 13.40 -20.33 -14.31
CA ASP A 29 13.88 -21.67 -14.65
C ASP A 29 14.63 -21.75 -16.00
N GLN A 30 14.72 -20.63 -16.72
CA GLN A 30 15.54 -20.47 -17.92
C GLN A 30 16.77 -19.57 -17.66
N HIS A 31 17.06 -19.28 -16.40
CA HIS A 31 18.14 -18.39 -15.96
C HIS A 31 18.02 -16.94 -16.43
N LYS A 32 16.83 -16.51 -16.87
CA LYS A 32 16.59 -15.11 -17.17
C LYS A 32 16.51 -14.31 -15.90
N GLN A 33 17.25 -13.20 -15.86
CA GLN A 33 17.30 -12.27 -14.75
C GLN A 33 16.22 -11.19 -14.89
N TYR A 34 15.58 -10.87 -13.76
CA TYR A 34 14.63 -9.78 -13.64
C TYR A 34 15.05 -8.86 -12.49
N ILE A 35 15.02 -7.55 -12.71
CA ILE A 35 15.05 -6.56 -11.61
C ILE A 35 13.67 -6.56 -10.96
N ASP A 36 13.59 -6.80 -9.64
CA ASP A 36 12.35 -6.67 -8.89
C ASP A 36 12.07 -5.18 -8.59
N GLY A 37 11.60 -4.47 -9.61
CA GLY A 37 11.28 -3.04 -9.52
C GLY A 37 9.99 -2.74 -8.76
N SER A 38 9.32 -3.77 -8.20
CA SER A 38 8.08 -3.63 -7.43
C SER A 38 8.14 -4.25 -6.03
N SER A 39 9.25 -4.92 -5.67
CA SER A 39 9.33 -5.76 -4.46
C SER A 39 8.14 -6.75 -4.39
N GLY A 40 7.79 -7.37 -5.53
CA GLY A 40 6.56 -8.11 -5.68
C GLY A 40 5.34 -7.20 -5.57
N ALA A 41 4.60 -7.27 -4.46
CA ALA A 41 3.48 -6.38 -4.15
C ALA A 41 3.88 -5.32 -3.11
N VAL A 42 5.04 -4.65 -3.31
CA VAL A 42 5.65 -3.71 -2.35
C VAL A 42 5.95 -4.39 -1.00
N THR A 43 6.38 -5.65 -1.05
CA THR A 43 6.53 -6.53 0.11
C THR A 43 7.97 -6.94 0.38
N ALA A 44 8.73 -7.38 -0.62
CA ALA A 44 10.13 -7.81 -0.50
C ALA A 44 11.09 -6.62 -0.28
N SER A 45 10.86 -5.85 0.80
CA SER A 45 11.47 -4.54 1.05
C SER A 45 12.99 -4.59 1.22
N ILE A 46 13.58 -5.70 1.66
CA ILE A 46 15.04 -5.85 1.80
C ILE A 46 15.67 -6.74 0.74
N GLY A 47 14.86 -7.15 -0.27
CA GLY A 47 15.30 -8.06 -1.32
C GLY A 47 15.26 -9.52 -0.91
N HIS A 48 15.88 -10.35 -1.75
CA HIS A 48 15.77 -11.80 -1.71
C HIS A 48 17.02 -12.46 -1.12
N ALA A 49 16.81 -13.60 -0.45
CA ALA A 49 17.85 -14.49 0.08
C ALA A 49 18.87 -13.79 1.01
N VAL A 50 18.40 -12.94 1.90
CA VAL A 50 19.23 -12.28 2.92
C VAL A 50 19.65 -13.32 3.98
N PRO A 51 20.96 -13.60 4.17
CA PRO A 51 21.43 -14.67 5.04
C PRO A 51 20.98 -14.50 6.49
N GLU A 52 21.03 -13.29 7.03
CA GLU A 52 20.66 -12.99 8.42
C GLU A 52 19.18 -13.37 8.71
N ILE A 53 18.30 -13.19 7.73
CA ILE A 53 16.88 -13.55 7.88
C ILE A 53 16.70 -15.07 7.83
N ILE A 54 17.42 -15.74 6.91
CA ILE A 54 17.38 -17.21 6.79
C ILE A 54 17.88 -17.86 8.10
N GLU A 55 18.95 -17.34 8.68
CA GLU A 55 19.46 -17.81 9.97
C GLU A 55 18.44 -17.60 11.10
N ALA A 56 17.77 -16.46 11.16
CA ALA A 56 16.74 -16.21 12.17
C ALA A 56 15.56 -17.19 12.02
N MET A 57 15.16 -17.49 10.78
CA MET A 57 14.14 -18.49 10.49
C MET A 57 14.56 -19.87 10.98
N LEU A 58 15.79 -20.29 10.69
CA LEU A 58 16.31 -21.61 11.09
C LEU A 58 16.36 -21.74 12.61
N ARG A 59 16.98 -20.79 13.29
CA ARG A 59 17.07 -20.77 14.77
C ARG A 59 15.71 -20.86 15.44
N GLN A 60 14.72 -20.11 14.93
CA GLN A 60 13.38 -20.14 15.51
C GLN A 60 12.65 -21.44 15.22
N ALA A 61 12.81 -22.01 14.03
CA ALA A 61 12.20 -23.30 13.66
C ALA A 61 12.72 -24.45 14.53
N GLU A 62 14.02 -24.44 14.88
CA GLU A 62 14.64 -25.40 15.80
C GLU A 62 14.14 -25.23 17.23
N LYS A 63 13.83 -24.00 17.67
CA LYS A 63 13.37 -23.70 19.03
C LYS A 63 11.89 -24.08 19.20
N ILE A 64 10.99 -23.43 18.46
CA ILE A 64 9.55 -23.71 18.40
C ILE A 64 8.91 -22.98 17.21
N SER A 65 8.12 -23.69 16.41
CA SER A 65 7.48 -23.13 15.21
C SER A 65 6.10 -22.53 15.48
N PHE A 66 5.39 -23.00 16.50
CA PHE A 66 4.02 -22.56 16.80
C PHE A 66 3.67 -22.74 18.27
N VAL A 67 2.96 -21.75 18.81
CA VAL A 67 2.22 -21.86 20.09
C VAL A 67 0.85 -21.19 19.92
N TYR A 68 -0.14 -21.66 20.66
CA TYR A 68 -1.45 -21.02 20.66
C TYR A 68 -1.46 -19.85 21.64
N ARG A 69 -1.66 -18.65 21.13
CA ARG A 69 -1.53 -17.37 21.86
C ARG A 69 -2.40 -17.21 23.10
N SER A 70 -3.50 -17.99 23.23
CA SER A 70 -4.33 -17.98 24.44
C SER A 70 -3.79 -18.89 25.55
N GLN A 71 -2.71 -19.64 25.30
CA GLN A 71 -2.08 -20.52 26.24
C GLN A 71 -0.64 -20.12 26.58
N PHE A 72 0.07 -19.57 25.60
CA PHE A 72 1.45 -19.15 25.70
C PHE A 72 1.70 -17.83 24.98
N THR A 73 2.60 -17.03 25.50
CA THR A 73 3.32 -16.01 24.76
C THR A 73 4.71 -16.51 24.36
N THR A 74 5.43 -15.78 23.54
CA THR A 74 6.82 -16.08 23.18
C THR A 74 7.68 -14.83 23.30
N GLU A 75 8.95 -15.04 23.62
CA GLU A 75 9.93 -13.96 23.77
C GLU A 75 10.03 -13.12 22.48
N GLU A 76 9.98 -13.79 21.33
CA GLU A 76 10.07 -13.14 20.02
C GLU A 76 8.86 -12.23 19.73
N ALA A 77 7.65 -12.67 20.09
CA ALA A 77 6.44 -11.87 19.92
C ALA A 77 6.42 -10.66 20.87
N GLU A 78 6.82 -10.84 22.13
CA GLU A 78 6.92 -9.75 23.11
C GLU A 78 7.98 -8.73 22.69
N LYS A 79 9.19 -9.15 22.28
CA LYS A 79 10.24 -8.27 21.79
C LYS A 79 9.82 -7.50 20.55
N LEU A 80 9.09 -8.15 19.62
CA LEU A 80 8.60 -7.47 18.43
C LEU A 80 7.56 -6.41 18.80
N ALA A 81 6.63 -6.72 19.73
CA ALA A 81 5.65 -5.76 20.21
C ALA A 81 6.33 -4.56 20.90
N GLU A 82 7.31 -4.81 21.77
CA GLU A 82 8.13 -3.77 22.37
C GLU A 82 8.87 -2.93 21.33
N ARG A 83 9.55 -3.57 20.35
CA ARG A 83 10.29 -2.89 19.31
C ARG A 83 9.41 -1.94 18.48
N LEU A 84 8.20 -2.37 18.13
CA LEU A 84 7.24 -1.55 17.39
C LEU A 84 6.71 -0.39 18.24
N SER A 85 6.49 -0.59 19.54
CA SER A 85 6.04 0.48 20.46
C SER A 85 7.09 1.56 20.66
N GLN A 86 8.37 1.25 20.43
CA GLN A 86 9.51 2.17 20.59
C GLN A 86 9.86 2.95 19.30
N ILE A 87 9.08 2.85 18.25
CA ILE A 87 9.26 3.72 17.07
C ILE A 87 9.09 5.17 17.51
N ASP A 88 10.14 5.99 17.32
CA ASP A 88 10.26 7.34 17.88
C ASP A 88 9.03 8.22 17.68
N PHE A 89 8.41 8.13 16.51
CA PHE A 89 7.23 8.92 16.15
C PHE A 89 5.99 8.62 17.00
N ILE A 90 5.85 7.39 17.50
CA ILE A 90 4.65 6.94 18.21
C ILE A 90 4.88 6.51 19.66
N LYS A 91 6.12 6.48 20.12
CA LYS A 91 6.48 5.92 21.45
C LYS A 91 5.72 6.53 22.63
N GLU A 92 5.42 7.82 22.58
CA GLU A 92 4.67 8.51 23.63
C GLU A 92 3.20 8.07 23.72
N GLY A 93 2.68 7.40 22.69
CA GLY A 93 1.33 6.84 22.68
C GLY A 93 1.21 5.45 23.27
N HIS A 94 2.32 4.84 23.72
CA HIS A 94 2.40 3.52 24.35
C HIS A 94 1.59 2.46 23.63
N TYR A 95 1.92 2.21 22.34
CA TYR A 95 1.15 1.32 21.49
C TYR A 95 1.33 -0.15 21.86
N SER A 96 0.22 -0.86 21.97
CA SER A 96 0.18 -2.31 22.06
C SER A 96 -0.03 -2.94 20.68
N SER A 97 0.55 -4.12 20.42
CA SER A 97 0.50 -4.79 19.12
C SER A 97 -0.42 -5.99 19.11
N PHE A 98 -1.29 -6.09 18.09
CA PHE A 98 -2.04 -7.30 17.79
C PHE A 98 -1.54 -7.88 16.46
N PHE A 99 -0.83 -9.02 16.52
CA PHE A 99 -0.25 -9.65 15.33
C PHE A 99 -1.25 -10.55 14.61
N VAL A 100 -1.21 -10.48 13.28
CA VAL A 100 -2.03 -11.23 12.33
C VAL A 100 -1.19 -11.62 11.10
N ASN A 101 -1.79 -12.22 10.07
CA ASN A 101 -1.03 -12.81 8.94
C ASN A 101 -1.14 -12.01 7.64
N SER A 102 -2.05 -11.05 7.57
CA SER A 102 -2.26 -10.22 6.37
C SER A 102 -2.72 -8.80 6.73
N GLY A 103 -2.49 -7.86 5.81
CA GLY A 103 -2.99 -6.50 5.96
C GLY A 103 -4.51 -6.43 6.08
N SER A 104 -5.25 -7.32 5.39
CA SER A 104 -6.71 -7.41 5.51
C SER A 104 -7.15 -7.77 6.93
N GLU A 105 -6.48 -8.74 7.55
CA GLU A 105 -6.74 -9.10 8.94
C GLU A 105 -6.38 -7.96 9.91
N ALA A 106 -5.28 -7.23 9.64
CA ALA A 106 -4.89 -6.08 10.45
C ALA A 106 -5.94 -4.96 10.37
N THR A 107 -6.44 -4.64 9.18
CA THR A 107 -7.51 -3.66 8.98
C THR A 107 -8.80 -4.06 9.69
N GLU A 108 -9.24 -5.30 9.55
CA GLU A 108 -10.44 -5.79 10.26
C GLU A 108 -10.27 -5.81 11.77
N THR A 109 -9.06 -6.10 12.26
CA THR A 109 -8.74 -6.02 13.70
C THR A 109 -8.80 -4.57 14.18
N ALA A 110 -8.25 -3.61 13.42
CA ALA A 110 -8.31 -2.19 13.73
C ALA A 110 -9.77 -1.70 13.81
N MET A 111 -10.60 -2.07 12.83
CA MET A 111 -12.03 -1.75 12.82
C MET A 111 -12.75 -2.32 14.05
N LYS A 112 -12.54 -3.60 14.38
CA LYS A 112 -13.16 -4.25 15.55
C LYS A 112 -12.73 -3.59 16.85
N ILE A 113 -11.46 -3.27 17.03
CA ILE A 113 -10.95 -2.59 18.22
C ILE A 113 -11.53 -1.19 18.35
N ALA A 114 -11.61 -0.43 17.25
CA ALA A 114 -12.22 0.89 17.24
C ALA A 114 -13.70 0.86 17.66
N ILE A 115 -14.47 -0.11 17.19
CA ILE A 115 -15.88 -0.30 17.57
C ILE A 115 -15.97 -0.72 19.05
N GLN A 116 -15.16 -1.68 19.49
CA GLN A 116 -15.14 -2.16 20.88
C GLN A 116 -14.78 -1.05 21.84
N HIS A 117 -13.79 -0.20 21.53
CA HIS A 117 -13.43 0.97 22.32
C HIS A 117 -14.65 1.84 22.67
N TRP A 118 -15.53 2.12 21.72
CA TRP A 118 -16.74 2.90 21.95
C TRP A 118 -17.83 2.15 22.70
N GLN A 119 -17.96 0.85 22.46
CA GLN A 119 -18.89 -0.01 23.21
C GLN A 119 -18.55 -0.03 24.70
N GLU A 120 -17.27 -0.16 25.04
CA GLU A 120 -16.79 -0.14 26.44
C GLU A 120 -17.05 1.20 27.14
N GLN A 121 -17.19 2.27 26.37
CA GLN A 121 -17.56 3.60 26.88
C GLN A 121 -19.08 3.85 26.90
N GLY A 122 -19.90 2.84 26.62
CA GLY A 122 -21.36 2.95 26.60
C GLY A 122 -21.91 3.64 25.35
N MET A 123 -21.14 3.70 24.28
CA MET A 123 -21.52 4.33 23.00
C MET A 123 -21.64 3.27 21.86
N PRO A 124 -22.55 2.28 21.96
CA PRO A 124 -22.61 1.16 21.02
C PRO A 124 -23.09 1.56 19.61
N THR A 125 -23.65 2.74 19.44
CA THR A 125 -24.07 3.27 18.15
C THR A 125 -22.87 3.67 17.28
N LYS A 126 -21.71 4.01 17.89
CA LYS A 126 -20.45 4.29 17.18
C LYS A 126 -19.86 3.00 16.59
N ASN A 127 -20.37 2.57 15.45
CA ASN A 127 -19.99 1.31 14.81
C ASN A 127 -19.69 1.42 13.30
N LYS A 128 -19.74 2.64 12.73
CA LYS A 128 -19.37 2.89 11.33
C LYS A 128 -17.94 3.40 11.21
N VAL A 129 -17.26 2.98 10.16
CA VAL A 129 -15.93 3.47 9.80
C VAL A 129 -16.00 4.19 8.45
N ILE A 130 -15.60 5.46 8.44
CA ILE A 130 -15.50 6.25 7.21
C ILE A 130 -14.17 5.95 6.53
N SER A 131 -14.19 5.81 5.20
CA SER A 131 -13.00 5.65 4.35
C SER A 131 -13.09 6.54 3.11
N ARG A 132 -12.07 6.47 2.26
CA ARG A 132 -11.98 7.25 1.01
C ARG A 132 -12.31 6.40 -0.21
N TRP A 133 -12.95 6.98 -1.21
CA TRP A 133 -12.87 6.48 -2.57
C TRP A 133 -11.42 6.48 -3.05
N THR A 134 -11.09 5.65 -4.02
CA THR A 134 -9.72 5.47 -4.51
C THR A 134 -8.78 5.11 -3.34
N SER A 135 -9.09 4.03 -2.61
CA SER A 135 -8.28 3.48 -1.52
C SER A 135 -8.28 1.96 -1.54
N TYR A 136 -7.34 1.34 -0.82
CA TYR A 136 -7.30 -0.11 -0.70
C TYR A 136 -6.86 -0.52 0.72
N HIS A 137 -7.76 -1.18 1.45
CA HIS A 137 -7.56 -1.60 2.83
C HIS A 137 -7.55 -3.13 3.00
N GLY A 138 -7.72 -3.89 1.93
CA GLY A 138 -7.70 -5.35 1.93
C GLY A 138 -8.77 -5.98 1.06
N ILE A 139 -8.86 -7.32 1.11
CA ILE A 139 -9.70 -8.11 0.21
C ILE A 139 -10.71 -9.01 0.95
N THR A 140 -10.60 -9.19 2.27
CA THR A 140 -11.64 -9.82 3.09
C THR A 140 -12.87 -8.91 3.14
N MET A 141 -14.06 -9.43 3.45
CA MET A 141 -15.33 -8.70 3.30
C MET A 141 -15.32 -7.36 4.04
N GLY A 142 -14.86 -7.32 5.31
CA GLY A 142 -14.79 -6.08 6.07
C GLY A 142 -13.79 -5.08 5.50
N SER A 143 -12.57 -5.53 5.17
CA SER A 143 -11.54 -4.66 4.56
C SER A 143 -11.92 -4.18 3.17
N LEU A 144 -12.60 -5.04 2.38
CA LEU A 144 -13.08 -4.67 1.04
C LEU A 144 -14.24 -3.68 1.13
N SER A 145 -15.08 -3.78 2.16
CA SER A 145 -16.15 -2.81 2.44
C SER A 145 -15.58 -1.40 2.62
N LEU A 146 -14.45 -1.27 3.32
CA LEU A 146 -13.75 0.00 3.52
C LEU A 146 -12.93 0.45 2.31
N SER A 147 -12.58 -0.45 1.39
CA SER A 147 -11.74 -0.12 0.22
C SER A 147 -12.54 0.63 -0.83
N GLY A 148 -12.03 1.76 -1.30
CA GLY A 148 -12.59 2.55 -2.42
C GLY A 148 -12.12 2.12 -3.81
N HIS A 149 -11.54 0.92 -3.95
CA HIS A 149 -11.05 0.39 -5.22
C HIS A 149 -12.21 -0.22 -6.03
N SER A 150 -12.81 0.56 -6.92
CA SER A 150 -14.07 0.23 -7.61
C SER A 150 -14.05 -1.11 -8.34
N GLU A 151 -12.97 -1.44 -9.05
CA GLU A 151 -12.87 -2.72 -9.79
C GLU A 151 -12.90 -3.94 -8.88
N ARG A 152 -12.24 -3.88 -7.72
CA ARG A 152 -12.22 -4.98 -6.76
C ARG A 152 -13.54 -5.14 -6.03
N ARG A 153 -14.30 -4.04 -5.86
CA ARG A 153 -15.62 -4.03 -5.22
C ARG A 153 -16.73 -4.52 -6.12
N ARG A 154 -16.73 -4.12 -7.40
CA ARG A 154 -17.86 -4.22 -8.35
C ARG A 154 -18.56 -5.58 -8.35
N ARG A 155 -17.81 -6.68 -8.29
CA ARG A 155 -18.38 -8.04 -8.32
C ARG A 155 -18.98 -8.49 -7.00
N PHE A 156 -18.66 -7.82 -5.90
CA PHE A 156 -19.00 -8.26 -4.54
C PHE A 156 -19.86 -7.24 -3.78
N VAL A 157 -20.37 -6.21 -4.45
CA VAL A 157 -21.13 -5.11 -3.81
C VAL A 157 -22.26 -5.60 -2.92
N SER A 158 -22.96 -6.69 -3.32
CA SER A 158 -24.06 -7.27 -2.54
C SER A 158 -23.61 -7.91 -1.20
N LEU A 159 -22.30 -8.12 -1.01
CA LEU A 159 -21.74 -8.71 0.20
C LEU A 159 -21.02 -7.67 1.10
N LEU A 160 -20.98 -6.40 0.65
CA LEU A 160 -20.24 -5.35 1.34
C LEU A 160 -21.20 -4.46 2.13
N ASP A 161 -20.87 -4.21 3.41
CA ASP A 161 -21.72 -3.43 4.32
C ASP A 161 -21.47 -1.92 4.21
N ASP A 162 -20.21 -1.49 4.31
CA ASP A 162 -19.85 -0.08 4.34
C ASP A 162 -19.35 0.40 2.97
N LEU A 163 -19.59 1.69 2.69
CA LEU A 163 -19.13 2.32 1.46
C LEU A 163 -18.09 3.40 1.79
N PRO A 164 -17.06 3.58 0.96
CA PRO A 164 -16.22 4.76 1.03
C PRO A 164 -17.07 6.02 0.94
N THR A 165 -16.75 7.04 1.75
CA THR A 165 -17.67 8.15 1.98
C THR A 165 -17.15 9.46 1.42
N ILE A 166 -15.81 9.67 1.44
CA ILE A 166 -15.20 10.91 0.99
C ILE A 166 -14.25 10.68 -0.18
N PRO A 167 -14.01 11.68 -1.04
CA PRO A 167 -13.08 11.57 -2.15
C PRO A 167 -11.62 11.51 -1.68
N ALA A 168 -10.75 10.98 -2.54
CA ALA A 168 -9.31 11.00 -2.32
C ALA A 168 -8.71 12.40 -2.47
N PRO A 169 -7.59 12.73 -1.79
CA PRO A 169 -6.84 13.97 -1.95
C PRO A 169 -5.97 13.94 -3.22
N TYR A 170 -6.61 13.89 -4.38
CA TYR A 170 -5.98 13.66 -5.67
C TYR A 170 -5.78 14.97 -6.45
N CYS A 171 -4.72 15.71 -6.15
CA CYS A 171 -4.49 17.05 -6.73
C CYS A 171 -4.30 17.02 -8.25
N TYR A 172 -3.66 16.00 -8.82
CA TYR A 172 -3.52 15.87 -10.28
C TYR A 172 -4.88 15.76 -11.00
N ARG A 173 -5.86 15.08 -10.38
CA ARG A 173 -7.25 14.97 -10.83
C ARG A 173 -8.19 15.36 -9.70
N CYS A 174 -8.17 16.65 -9.31
CA CYS A 174 -8.96 17.12 -8.18
C CYS A 174 -10.46 16.84 -8.39
N PRO A 175 -11.12 16.08 -7.49
CA PRO A 175 -12.54 15.77 -7.62
C PRO A 175 -13.45 17.01 -7.51
N PHE A 176 -12.89 18.15 -7.09
CA PHE A 176 -13.60 19.44 -6.96
C PHE A 176 -13.21 20.43 -8.06
N ASN A 177 -12.37 20.05 -9.02
CA ASN A 177 -11.82 20.94 -10.05
C ASN A 177 -11.19 22.22 -9.47
N GLN A 178 -10.44 22.07 -8.37
CA GLN A 178 -9.77 23.16 -7.67
C GLN A 178 -8.26 22.89 -7.59
N GLU A 179 -7.48 23.95 -7.36
CA GLU A 179 -6.03 23.86 -7.23
C GLU A 179 -5.60 24.17 -5.79
N TYR A 180 -4.66 23.39 -5.29
CA TYR A 180 -4.02 23.63 -4.00
C TYR A 180 -2.96 24.75 -4.15
N PRO A 181 -2.86 25.70 -3.18
CA PRO A 181 -3.56 25.76 -1.89
C PRO A 181 -4.93 26.50 -1.90
N GLY A 182 -5.36 27.07 -3.04
CA GLY A 182 -6.58 27.86 -3.16
C GLY A 182 -7.87 27.11 -2.82
N CYS A 183 -7.87 25.78 -2.96
CA CYS A 183 -9.00 24.91 -2.61
C CYS A 183 -9.27 24.77 -1.10
N GLN A 184 -8.38 25.30 -0.24
CA GLN A 184 -8.49 25.24 1.23
C GLN A 184 -8.74 23.81 1.75
N LEU A 185 -8.11 22.81 1.12
CA LEU A 185 -8.20 21.38 1.49
C LEU A 185 -9.65 20.85 1.51
N LYS A 186 -10.45 21.20 0.50
CA LYS A 186 -11.85 20.77 0.43
C LYS A 186 -11.99 19.24 0.54
N CYS A 187 -11.06 18.46 -0.01
CA CYS A 187 -11.01 17.01 0.12
C CYS A 187 -10.88 16.51 1.57
N ALA A 188 -10.27 17.29 2.47
CA ALA A 188 -10.24 16.98 3.90
C ALA A 188 -11.53 17.44 4.60
N THR A 189 -12.07 18.62 4.26
CA THR A 189 -13.29 19.13 4.88
C THR A 189 -14.55 18.36 4.49
N GLU A 190 -14.51 17.54 3.43
CA GLU A 190 -15.61 16.60 3.12
C GLU A 190 -15.83 15.56 4.24
N LEU A 191 -14.81 15.28 5.08
CA LEU A 191 -15.00 14.47 6.28
C LEU A 191 -16.00 15.11 7.24
N GLU A 192 -15.91 16.42 7.48
CA GLU A 192 -16.88 17.17 8.32
C GLU A 192 -18.30 17.04 7.75
N VAL A 193 -18.44 17.18 6.43
CA VAL A 193 -19.75 17.05 5.75
C VAL A 193 -20.30 15.63 5.89
N ALA A 194 -19.47 14.62 5.73
CA ALA A 194 -19.86 13.21 5.90
C ALA A 194 -20.33 12.94 7.34
N ILE A 195 -19.59 13.43 8.33
CA ILE A 195 -19.94 13.32 9.75
C ILE A 195 -21.29 13.98 10.05
N GLN A 196 -21.52 15.19 9.53
CA GLN A 196 -22.81 15.88 9.71
C GLN A 196 -23.99 15.10 9.11
N ARG A 197 -23.80 14.46 7.96
CA ARG A 197 -24.83 13.64 7.30
C ARG A 197 -25.11 12.32 8.02
N MET A 198 -24.09 11.67 8.54
CA MET A 198 -24.19 10.37 9.18
C MET A 198 -24.52 10.45 10.68
N GLY A 199 -24.21 11.58 11.31
CA GLY A 199 -24.23 11.74 12.76
C GLY A 199 -22.97 11.22 13.42
N ALA A 200 -22.26 12.07 14.17
CA ALA A 200 -21.00 11.73 14.85
C ALA A 200 -21.14 10.52 15.80
N ASP A 201 -22.33 10.36 16.42
CA ASP A 201 -22.63 9.28 17.35
C ASP A 201 -22.75 7.89 16.68
N ASN A 202 -22.68 7.82 15.36
CA ASN A 202 -22.68 6.57 14.61
C ASN A 202 -21.27 6.18 14.13
N ILE A 203 -20.29 7.09 14.19
CA ILE A 203 -18.98 6.90 13.55
C ILE A 203 -17.93 6.57 14.61
N ALA A 204 -17.35 5.37 14.49
CA ALA A 204 -16.27 4.91 15.36
C ALA A 204 -14.90 5.45 14.94
N ALA A 205 -14.62 5.43 13.64
CA ALA A 205 -13.31 5.79 13.12
C ALA A 205 -13.35 6.31 11.68
N PHE A 206 -12.29 7.02 11.30
CA PHE A 206 -11.89 7.28 9.92
C PHE A 206 -10.62 6.51 9.61
N ILE A 207 -10.57 5.80 8.47
CA ILE A 207 -9.39 5.05 8.03
C ILE A 207 -8.82 5.63 6.73
N ALA A 208 -7.49 5.72 6.65
CA ALA A 208 -6.79 6.18 5.46
C ALA A 208 -5.40 5.58 5.31
N GLU A 209 -5.01 5.25 4.06
CA GLU A 209 -3.61 5.07 3.69
C GLU A 209 -2.91 6.44 3.76
N PRO A 210 -1.74 6.62 4.40
CA PRO A 210 -1.01 7.89 4.37
C PRO A 210 -0.72 8.38 2.94
N ILE A 211 -0.30 7.46 2.08
CA ILE A 211 -0.16 7.65 0.64
C ILE A 211 -0.97 6.54 -0.02
N ILE A 212 -1.91 6.91 -0.88
CA ILE A 212 -2.75 5.92 -1.55
C ILE A 212 -1.90 5.11 -2.52
N GLY A 213 -1.82 3.80 -2.28
CA GLY A 213 -0.99 2.90 -3.06
C GLY A 213 -1.65 2.39 -4.34
N ALA A 214 -2.03 1.11 -4.34
CA ALA A 214 -2.50 0.37 -5.52
C ALA A 214 -3.73 0.97 -6.20
N ALA A 215 -4.63 1.60 -5.45
CA ALA A 215 -5.89 2.14 -5.97
C ALA A 215 -5.72 3.47 -6.70
N GLY A 216 -4.58 4.16 -6.56
CA GLY A 216 -4.36 5.49 -7.10
C GLY A 216 -2.93 5.74 -7.62
N ALA A 217 -2.09 4.73 -7.70
CA ALA A 217 -0.69 4.84 -8.11
C ALA A 217 0.05 5.97 -7.38
N VAL A 218 0.18 5.80 -6.05
CA VAL A 218 0.96 6.67 -5.17
C VAL A 218 0.41 8.11 -5.11
N ILE A 219 -0.88 8.28 -4.79
CA ILE A 219 -1.44 9.61 -4.54
C ILE A 219 -0.90 10.11 -3.20
N PHE A 220 -0.13 11.19 -3.27
CA PHE A 220 0.43 11.88 -2.10
C PHE A 220 -0.48 13.06 -1.72
N PRO A 221 -1.06 13.07 -0.50
CA PRO A 221 -1.89 14.17 -0.04
C PRO A 221 -1.11 15.49 0.09
N PRO A 222 -1.74 16.64 -0.19
CA PRO A 222 -1.08 17.92 -0.01
C PRO A 222 -0.79 18.22 1.47
N GLU A 223 0.12 19.15 1.72
CA GLU A 223 0.43 19.66 3.06
C GLU A 223 -0.84 20.15 3.78
N GLY A 224 -0.95 19.91 5.09
CA GLY A 224 -2.11 20.29 5.89
C GLY A 224 -3.30 19.32 5.80
N TYR A 225 -3.27 18.32 4.89
CA TYR A 225 -4.40 17.40 4.73
C TYR A 225 -4.66 16.57 5.99
N TYR A 226 -3.64 15.91 6.52
CA TYR A 226 -3.81 15.04 7.68
C TYR A 226 -3.97 15.81 8.98
N GLU A 227 -3.37 16.99 9.10
CA GLU A 227 -3.61 17.90 10.21
C GLU A 227 -5.10 18.28 10.27
N LYS A 228 -5.69 18.59 9.11
CA LYS A 228 -7.12 18.91 9.02
C LYS A 228 -8.01 17.70 9.30
N ILE A 229 -7.66 16.52 8.80
CA ILE A 229 -8.34 15.27 9.11
C ILE A 229 -8.33 15.01 10.63
N LYS A 230 -7.17 15.13 11.29
CA LYS A 230 -7.03 14.90 12.73
C LYS A 230 -7.83 15.89 13.56
N GLU A 231 -7.79 17.18 13.19
CA GLU A 231 -8.61 18.22 13.81
C GLU A 231 -10.11 17.85 13.79
N ILE A 232 -10.60 17.39 12.64
CA ILE A 232 -12.01 16.99 12.48
C ILE A 232 -12.31 15.72 13.30
N CYS A 233 -11.45 14.72 13.27
CA CYS A 233 -11.63 13.50 14.06
C CYS A 233 -11.69 13.80 15.55
N ASP A 234 -10.76 14.62 16.06
CA ASP A 234 -10.71 14.99 17.48
C ASP A 234 -11.94 15.79 17.91
N LYS A 235 -12.37 16.75 17.10
CA LYS A 235 -13.58 17.57 17.33
C LYS A 235 -14.84 16.72 17.51
N HIS A 236 -14.96 15.63 16.76
CA HIS A 236 -16.14 14.76 16.76
C HIS A 236 -15.96 13.46 17.55
N HIS A 237 -14.86 13.32 18.30
CA HIS A 237 -14.54 12.10 19.03
C HIS A 237 -14.59 10.86 18.14
N ILE A 238 -13.87 10.89 17.01
CA ILE A 238 -13.74 9.83 16.03
C ILE A 238 -12.28 9.37 16.03
N LEU A 239 -12.02 8.07 16.07
CA LEU A 239 -10.65 7.54 16.02
C LEU A 239 -10.06 7.68 14.63
N PHE A 240 -8.76 8.00 14.54
CA PHE A 240 -8.04 8.01 13.28
C PHE A 240 -7.19 6.74 13.14
N ILE A 241 -7.45 5.96 12.09
CA ILE A 241 -6.70 4.74 11.74
C ILE A 241 -5.83 5.04 10.53
N ALA A 242 -4.50 4.92 10.67
CA ALA A 242 -3.58 4.99 9.54
C ALA A 242 -3.27 3.59 9.01
N ASP A 243 -3.58 3.34 7.76
CA ASP A 243 -3.22 2.10 7.08
C ASP A 243 -1.83 2.22 6.44
N GLU A 244 -0.83 1.82 7.21
CA GLU A 244 0.59 1.82 6.85
C GLU A 244 1.07 0.48 6.27
N VAL A 245 0.15 -0.40 5.88
CA VAL A 245 0.49 -1.73 5.34
C VAL A 245 1.42 -1.63 4.12
N MET A 246 1.26 -0.60 3.28
CA MET A 246 2.10 -0.40 2.10
C MET A 246 3.19 0.65 2.32
N THR A 247 2.94 1.65 3.14
CA THR A 247 3.77 2.85 3.30
C THR A 247 4.76 2.78 4.45
N GLY A 248 4.51 1.91 5.43
CA GLY A 248 5.34 1.78 6.62
C GLY A 248 6.65 1.02 6.41
N ILE A 249 7.39 0.88 7.50
CA ILE A 249 8.65 0.14 7.59
C ILE A 249 9.70 0.64 6.59
N GLY A 250 9.88 1.98 6.56
CA GLY A 250 10.96 2.63 5.81
C GLY A 250 10.64 2.92 4.34
N ARG A 251 9.55 2.42 3.77
CA ARG A 251 9.24 2.51 2.33
C ARG A 251 9.29 3.92 1.77
N THR A 252 8.77 4.90 2.52
CA THR A 252 8.65 6.29 2.08
C THR A 252 9.83 7.19 2.52
N GLY A 253 10.90 6.59 3.08
CA GLY A 253 12.04 7.32 3.66
C GLY A 253 11.79 7.78 5.10
N LYS A 254 10.74 7.27 5.72
CA LYS A 254 10.42 7.37 7.14
C LYS A 254 10.00 6.00 7.66
N MET A 255 10.17 5.72 8.95
CA MET A 255 9.73 4.43 9.52
C MET A 255 8.23 4.26 9.36
N LEU A 256 7.45 5.30 9.63
CA LEU A 256 6.01 5.41 9.35
C LEU A 256 5.76 6.60 8.43
N ALA A 257 4.93 6.44 7.41
CA ALA A 257 4.68 7.52 6.46
C ALA A 257 3.94 8.71 7.08
N MET A 258 3.16 8.50 8.14
CA MET A 258 2.50 9.59 8.88
C MET A 258 3.48 10.61 9.47
N GLU A 259 4.76 10.25 9.64
CA GLU A 259 5.82 11.18 10.04
C GLU A 259 5.99 12.38 9.07
N HIS A 260 5.63 12.22 7.78
CA HIS A 260 5.71 13.31 6.82
C HIS A 260 4.77 14.47 7.13
N TRP A 261 3.71 14.23 7.89
CA TRP A 261 2.72 15.24 8.31
C TRP A 261 2.76 15.53 9.82
N GLY A 262 3.56 14.81 10.60
CA GLY A 262 3.62 14.99 12.05
C GLY A 262 2.32 14.63 12.79
N VAL A 263 1.43 13.87 12.19
CA VAL A 263 0.12 13.51 12.74
C VAL A 263 0.14 12.10 13.28
N VAL A 264 0.00 11.94 14.59
CA VAL A 264 -0.02 10.65 15.28
C VAL A 264 -1.41 10.03 15.22
N PRO A 265 -1.59 8.83 14.61
CA PRO A 265 -2.89 8.15 14.55
C PRO A 265 -3.25 7.51 15.89
N ASP A 266 -4.52 7.21 16.11
CA ASP A 266 -4.97 6.44 17.28
C ASP A 266 -4.70 4.92 17.12
N ILE A 267 -4.79 4.41 15.87
CA ILE A 267 -4.51 3.02 15.49
C ILE A 267 -3.69 3.01 14.20
N ILE A 268 -2.76 2.06 14.06
CA ILE A 268 -1.92 1.91 12.86
C ILE A 268 -1.97 0.45 12.41
N THR A 269 -2.15 0.20 11.12
CA THR A 269 -1.98 -1.14 10.57
C THR A 269 -0.67 -1.27 9.81
N LEU A 270 0.06 -2.35 10.03
CA LEU A 270 1.33 -2.67 9.39
C LEU A 270 1.27 -4.04 8.71
N GLY A 271 2.11 -4.25 7.72
CA GLY A 271 2.24 -5.53 7.02
C GLY A 271 3.40 -5.51 6.04
N LYS A 272 3.33 -6.30 4.96
CA LYS A 272 4.29 -6.29 3.85
C LYS A 272 5.77 -6.18 4.28
N GLY A 273 6.34 -4.97 4.24
CA GLY A 273 7.71 -4.68 4.63
C GLY A 273 8.09 -5.15 6.04
N MET A 274 7.11 -5.35 6.92
CA MET A 274 7.33 -5.79 8.31
C MET A 274 8.03 -7.16 8.39
N SER A 275 7.74 -8.08 7.48
CA SER A 275 8.43 -9.36 7.32
C SER A 275 9.23 -9.46 6.01
N ALA A 276 9.21 -8.41 5.20
CA ALA A 276 9.87 -8.33 3.90
C ALA A 276 9.55 -9.52 2.96
N GLY A 277 8.37 -10.13 3.12
CA GLY A 277 7.93 -11.26 2.29
C GLY A 277 8.48 -12.63 2.70
N TYR A 278 9.32 -12.73 3.73
CA TYR A 278 9.87 -14.00 4.20
C TYR A 278 8.83 -14.87 4.91
N THR A 279 7.86 -14.26 5.60
CA THR A 279 6.72 -14.94 6.23
C THR A 279 5.47 -14.07 6.15
N PRO A 280 4.25 -14.67 6.17
CA PRO A 280 3.03 -13.91 6.38
C PRO A 280 3.04 -13.26 7.77
N LEU A 281 2.98 -11.93 7.82
CA LEU A 281 2.87 -11.17 9.06
C LEU A 281 2.29 -9.78 8.80
N ALA A 282 1.41 -9.36 9.68
CA ALA A 282 0.91 -8.01 9.80
C ALA A 282 0.61 -7.68 11.26
N ALA A 283 0.37 -6.42 11.59
CA ALA A 283 0.04 -5.99 12.93
C ALA A 283 -0.97 -4.84 12.92
N THR A 284 -1.75 -4.79 13.98
CA THR A 284 -2.53 -3.60 14.38
C THR A 284 -1.88 -3.04 15.64
N LEU A 285 -1.35 -1.83 15.56
CA LEU A 285 -0.80 -1.09 16.69
C LEU A 285 -1.90 -0.20 17.25
N VAL A 286 -2.14 -0.27 18.54
CA VAL A 286 -3.26 0.39 19.22
C VAL A 286 -2.71 1.24 20.36
N SER A 287 -2.97 2.55 20.35
CA SER A 287 -2.51 3.47 21.39
C SER A 287 -3.13 3.13 22.75
N GLU A 288 -2.45 3.48 23.84
CA GLU A 288 -2.94 3.33 25.21
C GLU A 288 -4.32 3.98 25.39
N LYS A 289 -4.52 5.19 24.83
CA LYS A 289 -5.81 5.90 24.82
C LYS A 289 -6.96 5.02 24.30
N VAL A 290 -6.72 4.23 23.28
CA VAL A 290 -7.74 3.33 22.69
C VAL A 290 -7.87 2.06 23.49
N MET A 291 -6.80 1.54 24.05
CA MET A 291 -6.81 0.31 24.86
C MET A 291 -7.41 0.49 26.24
N GLU A 292 -7.27 1.68 26.86
CA GLU A 292 -7.65 1.91 28.26
C GLU A 292 -9.11 1.57 28.58
N PRO A 293 -10.14 2.02 27.81
CA PRO A 293 -11.53 1.65 28.08
C PRO A 293 -11.76 0.11 28.03
N ILE A 294 -11.07 -0.59 27.14
CA ILE A 294 -11.18 -2.04 27.03
C ILE A 294 -10.53 -2.73 28.26
N LEU A 295 -9.39 -2.22 28.72
CA LEU A 295 -8.70 -2.70 29.92
C LEU A 295 -9.49 -2.44 31.21
N GLN A 296 -10.24 -1.35 31.26
CA GLN A 296 -11.11 -0.99 32.37
C GLN A 296 -12.44 -1.77 32.35
N GLY A 297 -12.94 -2.08 31.13
CA GLY A 297 -14.21 -2.76 30.89
C GLY A 297 -14.08 -4.28 30.81
N SER A 298 -14.32 -4.85 29.63
CA SER A 298 -14.39 -6.30 29.41
C SER A 298 -13.05 -7.03 29.58
N LYS A 299 -11.92 -6.36 29.37
CA LYS A 299 -10.54 -6.93 29.40
C LYS A 299 -10.31 -8.04 28.38
N ILE A 300 -11.09 -8.08 27.31
CA ILE A 300 -11.05 -9.10 26.26
C ILE A 300 -11.01 -8.41 24.91
N ILE A 301 -10.13 -8.84 24.02
CA ILE A 301 -10.17 -8.49 22.61
C ILE A 301 -10.89 -9.58 21.84
N MET A 302 -12.07 -9.26 21.31
CA MET A 302 -12.92 -10.19 20.53
C MET A 302 -12.45 -10.32 19.10
N SER A 303 -11.17 -10.61 18.91
CA SER A 303 -10.55 -10.89 17.62
C SER A 303 -9.45 -11.93 17.77
N GLY A 304 -9.15 -12.69 16.74
CA GLY A 304 -8.08 -13.66 16.76
C GLY A 304 -8.07 -14.57 15.54
N HIS A 305 -6.87 -14.99 15.20
CA HIS A 305 -6.58 -15.92 14.11
C HIS A 305 -5.66 -17.01 14.64
N THR A 306 -5.73 -18.21 14.08
CA THR A 306 -4.94 -19.36 14.53
C THR A 306 -3.44 -19.05 14.58
N TYR A 307 -2.91 -18.35 13.60
CA TYR A 307 -1.48 -18.02 13.52
C TYR A 307 -1.13 -16.63 14.07
N SER A 308 -2.01 -15.99 14.83
CA SER A 308 -1.70 -14.71 15.51
C SER A 308 -0.49 -14.88 16.44
N ALA A 309 0.41 -13.89 16.43
CA ALA A 309 1.65 -13.89 17.22
C ALA A 309 2.52 -15.14 16.98
N ASN A 310 2.58 -15.63 15.74
CA ASN A 310 3.41 -16.77 15.37
C ASN A 310 4.89 -16.48 15.65
N PRO A 311 5.59 -17.32 16.45
CA PRO A 311 6.96 -17.07 16.86
C PRO A 311 7.95 -17.04 15.70
N GLN A 312 7.73 -17.86 14.66
CA GLN A 312 8.55 -17.85 13.45
C GLN A 312 8.47 -16.50 12.72
N SER A 313 7.26 -15.98 12.56
CA SER A 313 7.04 -14.68 11.90
C SER A 313 7.56 -13.52 12.73
N ALA A 314 7.43 -13.60 14.07
CA ALA A 314 7.98 -12.57 14.98
C ALA A 314 9.51 -12.51 14.92
N ALA A 315 10.19 -13.67 14.97
CA ALA A 315 11.65 -13.75 14.85
C ALA A 315 12.16 -13.21 13.52
N VAL A 316 11.45 -13.53 12.41
CA VAL A 316 11.74 -12.97 11.09
C VAL A 316 11.61 -11.46 11.08
N SER A 317 10.52 -10.92 11.61
CA SER A 317 10.29 -9.47 11.64
C SER A 317 11.32 -8.73 12.46
N LEU A 318 11.73 -9.25 13.61
CA LEU A 318 12.84 -8.70 14.40
C LEU A 318 14.12 -8.62 13.56
N ALA A 319 14.49 -9.72 12.89
CA ALA A 319 15.68 -9.75 12.02
C ALA A 319 15.57 -8.76 10.85
N VAL A 320 14.37 -8.58 10.28
CA VAL A 320 14.12 -7.58 9.21
C VAL A 320 14.32 -6.16 9.75
N LEU A 321 13.78 -5.83 10.92
CA LEU A 321 13.94 -4.52 11.54
C LEU A 321 15.42 -4.24 11.89
N ASP A 322 16.12 -5.22 12.44
CA ASP A 322 17.55 -5.12 12.72
C ASP A 322 18.38 -4.90 11.44
N TYR A 323 18.02 -5.60 10.35
CA TYR A 323 18.66 -5.43 9.06
C TYR A 323 18.43 -4.03 8.48
N ILE A 324 17.21 -3.52 8.55
CA ILE A 324 16.83 -2.16 8.10
C ILE A 324 17.67 -1.12 8.86
N GLU A 325 17.74 -1.22 10.18
CA GLU A 325 18.50 -0.30 11.04
C GLU A 325 20.01 -0.39 10.77
N LYS A 326 20.59 -1.61 10.84
CA LYS A 326 22.02 -1.87 10.61
C LYS A 326 22.51 -1.29 9.27
N HIS A 327 21.67 -1.29 8.25
CA HIS A 327 22.03 -0.82 6.92
C HIS A 327 21.53 0.58 6.59
N ASN A 328 20.93 1.30 7.53
CA ASN A 328 20.33 2.65 7.36
C ASN A 328 19.40 2.71 6.16
N LEU A 329 18.51 1.70 6.02
CA LEU A 329 17.70 1.55 4.80
C LEU A 329 16.57 2.58 4.72
N VAL A 330 16.15 3.18 5.84
CA VAL A 330 15.14 4.25 5.86
C VAL A 330 15.70 5.52 5.20
N GLU A 331 16.88 5.94 5.59
CA GLU A 331 17.58 7.10 5.01
C GLU A 331 17.93 6.86 3.53
N LYS A 332 18.43 5.65 3.22
CA LYS A 332 18.71 5.27 1.83
C LYS A 332 17.46 5.26 0.98
N ALA A 333 16.31 4.87 1.53
CA ALA A 333 15.02 4.91 0.81
C ALA A 333 14.61 6.35 0.49
N ALA A 334 14.89 7.32 1.38
CA ALA A 334 14.68 8.73 1.07
C ALA A 334 15.59 9.20 -0.06
N GLU A 335 16.92 9.01 0.07
CA GLU A 335 17.92 9.47 -0.89
C GLU A 335 17.76 8.81 -2.27
N ASN A 336 17.64 7.48 -2.31
CA ASN A 336 17.50 6.74 -3.56
C ASN A 336 16.11 6.95 -4.18
N GLY A 337 15.09 7.20 -3.34
CA GLY A 337 13.74 7.54 -3.79
C GLY A 337 13.69 8.89 -4.49
N ASP A 338 14.32 9.92 -3.93
CA ASP A 338 14.42 11.25 -4.57
C ASP A 338 15.20 11.15 -5.90
N TYR A 339 16.27 10.33 -5.94
CA TYR A 339 17.01 10.07 -7.17
C TYR A 339 16.14 9.38 -8.22
N LEU A 340 15.45 8.28 -7.87
CA LEU A 340 14.55 7.54 -8.76
C LEU A 340 13.42 8.45 -9.30
N LEU A 341 12.78 9.21 -8.42
CA LEU A 341 11.71 10.13 -8.78
C LEU A 341 12.19 11.18 -9.79
N THR A 342 13.36 11.78 -9.55
CA THR A 342 13.96 12.76 -10.45
C THR A 342 14.25 12.19 -11.84
N GLN A 343 14.80 10.96 -11.92
CA GLN A 343 15.07 10.28 -13.18
C GLN A 343 13.77 10.01 -13.96
N LEU A 344 12.74 9.50 -13.29
CA LEU A 344 11.46 9.18 -13.91
C LEU A 344 10.69 10.45 -14.34
N GLN A 345 10.75 11.53 -13.56
CA GLN A 345 10.20 12.84 -13.97
C GLN A 345 10.94 13.44 -15.17
N GLY A 346 12.26 13.23 -15.24
CA GLY A 346 13.06 13.60 -16.41
C GLY A 346 12.65 12.84 -17.66
N LEU A 347 12.43 11.54 -17.51
CA LEU A 347 11.98 10.65 -18.58
C LEU A 347 10.57 11.04 -19.08
N ALA A 348 9.65 11.36 -18.18
CA ALA A 348 8.27 11.73 -18.51
C ALA A 348 8.17 12.89 -19.51
N LYS A 349 9.12 13.82 -19.50
CA LYS A 349 9.14 14.97 -20.40
C LYS A 349 9.30 14.59 -21.88
N ASN A 350 9.78 13.37 -22.15
CA ASN A 350 10.06 12.88 -23.51
C ASN A 350 8.96 11.96 -24.07
N TYR A 351 7.95 11.63 -23.27
CA TYR A 351 6.90 10.68 -23.66
C TYR A 351 5.51 11.24 -23.43
N SER A 352 4.75 11.40 -24.50
CA SER A 352 3.42 12.03 -24.50
C SER A 352 2.33 11.19 -23.80
N ILE A 353 2.60 9.91 -23.54
CA ILE A 353 1.67 9.02 -22.83
C ILE A 353 1.81 9.09 -21.32
N ILE A 354 2.86 9.72 -20.78
CA ILE A 354 3.05 9.87 -19.33
C ILE A 354 2.39 11.18 -18.89
N GLY A 355 1.35 11.06 -18.08
CA GLY A 355 0.58 12.20 -17.57
C GLY A 355 1.10 12.78 -16.26
N ASP A 356 1.51 11.90 -15.34
CA ASP A 356 2.02 12.31 -14.03
C ASP A 356 3.02 11.29 -13.46
N VAL A 357 4.04 11.80 -12.76
CA VAL A 357 5.02 10.99 -12.02
C VAL A 357 5.15 11.57 -10.62
N ARG A 358 4.73 10.81 -9.64
CA ARG A 358 4.65 11.23 -8.23
C ARG A 358 5.18 10.14 -7.31
N GLY A 359 5.69 10.53 -6.14
CA GLY A 359 6.23 9.54 -5.22
C GLY A 359 6.83 10.13 -3.95
N LYS A 360 7.19 9.23 -3.03
CA LYS A 360 7.92 9.55 -1.81
C LYS A 360 8.76 8.35 -1.38
N GLY A 361 10.04 8.58 -1.12
CA GLY A 361 10.99 7.50 -0.92
C GLY A 361 11.00 6.54 -2.11
N LEU A 362 11.22 5.25 -1.88
CA LEU A 362 11.22 4.22 -2.92
C LEU A 362 9.80 3.70 -3.22
N MET A 363 8.87 4.61 -3.45
CA MET A 363 7.51 4.34 -3.88
C MET A 363 7.08 5.42 -4.88
N VAL A 364 7.15 5.10 -6.19
CA VAL A 364 6.89 6.04 -7.29
C VAL A 364 5.78 5.50 -8.16
N GLY A 365 4.74 6.29 -8.36
CA GLY A 365 3.62 6.03 -9.27
C GLY A 365 3.79 6.78 -10.59
N ILE A 366 3.48 6.12 -11.69
CA ILE A 366 3.46 6.70 -13.03
C ILE A 366 2.06 6.50 -13.61
N GLU A 367 1.40 7.58 -13.95
CA GLU A 367 0.07 7.60 -14.55
C GLU A 367 0.13 7.87 -16.04
N PHE A 368 -0.61 7.09 -16.83
CA PHE A 368 -0.63 7.18 -18.28
C PHE A 368 -1.93 7.83 -18.78
N VAL A 369 -1.80 8.66 -19.79
CA VAL A 369 -2.90 9.42 -20.40
C VAL A 369 -2.82 9.42 -21.93
N ALA A 370 -3.96 9.43 -22.57
CA ALA A 370 -4.03 9.60 -24.02
C ALA A 370 -3.71 11.06 -24.45
N ASN A 371 -3.91 12.01 -23.53
CA ASN A 371 -3.61 13.42 -23.77
C ASN A 371 -3.20 14.10 -22.46
N VAL A 372 -1.99 14.64 -22.41
CA VAL A 372 -1.40 15.26 -21.20
C VAL A 372 -2.08 16.57 -20.81
N PHE A 373 -2.65 17.32 -21.75
CA PHE A 373 -3.30 18.60 -21.46
C PHE A 373 -4.69 18.42 -20.86
N SER A 374 -5.51 17.56 -21.46
CA SER A 374 -6.84 17.25 -20.93
C SER A 374 -6.82 16.18 -19.85
N LYS A 375 -5.69 15.51 -19.64
CA LYS A 375 -5.50 14.35 -18.75
C LYS A 375 -6.45 13.19 -19.10
N PHE A 376 -6.90 13.09 -20.34
CA PHE A 376 -7.85 12.07 -20.78
C PHE A 376 -7.22 10.68 -20.71
N PRO A 377 -7.87 9.69 -20.06
CA PRO A 377 -7.33 8.34 -19.97
C PRO A 377 -7.38 7.63 -21.33
N PHE A 378 -6.62 6.55 -21.46
CA PHE A 378 -6.80 5.63 -22.58
C PHE A 378 -8.12 4.85 -22.43
N SER A 379 -8.66 4.39 -23.54
CA SER A 379 -9.83 3.52 -23.53
C SER A 379 -9.50 2.17 -22.87
N LYS A 380 -10.40 1.64 -22.04
CA LYS A 380 -10.19 0.40 -21.24
C LYS A 380 -9.89 -0.83 -22.09
N ASP A 381 -10.42 -0.91 -23.30
CA ASP A 381 -10.16 -2.01 -24.25
C ASP A 381 -8.69 -2.12 -24.63
N LYS A 382 -7.92 -1.04 -24.52
CA LYS A 382 -6.48 -1.05 -24.78
C LYS A 382 -5.69 -1.78 -23.70
N SER A 383 -6.20 -1.88 -22.47
CA SER A 383 -5.52 -2.54 -21.33
C SER A 383 -4.05 -2.11 -21.19
N LEU A 384 -3.77 -0.81 -21.31
CA LEU A 384 -2.43 -0.25 -21.44
C LEU A 384 -1.51 -0.65 -20.25
N THR A 385 -2.02 -0.63 -19.05
CA THR A 385 -1.28 -1.08 -17.85
C THR A 385 -0.75 -2.50 -18.03
N ASN A 386 -1.57 -3.44 -18.55
CA ASN A 386 -1.16 -4.83 -18.75
C ASN A 386 -0.10 -4.95 -19.85
N ILE A 387 -0.21 -4.17 -20.91
CA ILE A 387 0.80 -4.13 -22.00
C ILE A 387 2.13 -3.65 -21.43
N ILE A 388 2.16 -2.50 -20.73
CA ILE A 388 3.38 -1.95 -20.14
C ILE A 388 4.04 -2.95 -19.18
N VAL A 389 3.26 -3.60 -18.31
CA VAL A 389 3.76 -4.60 -17.36
C VAL A 389 4.31 -5.84 -18.09
N SER A 390 3.68 -6.26 -19.19
CA SER A 390 4.17 -7.39 -20.00
C SER A 390 5.48 -7.07 -20.71
N VAL A 391 5.56 -5.94 -21.40
CA VAL A 391 6.77 -5.50 -22.11
C VAL A 391 7.92 -5.26 -21.13
N ALA A 392 7.67 -4.61 -19.98
CA ALA A 392 8.69 -4.45 -18.95
C ALA A 392 9.24 -5.80 -18.47
N ARG A 393 8.37 -6.77 -18.20
CA ARG A 393 8.76 -8.13 -17.80
C ARG A 393 9.57 -8.84 -18.90
N GLU A 394 9.19 -8.69 -20.16
CA GLU A 394 9.95 -9.25 -21.29
C GLU A 394 11.35 -8.66 -21.38
N LYS A 395 11.52 -7.39 -21.02
CA LYS A 395 12.82 -6.71 -20.92
C LYS A 395 13.58 -6.97 -19.62
N GLY A 396 13.00 -7.74 -18.68
CA GLY A 396 13.65 -8.09 -17.42
C GLY A 396 13.40 -7.12 -16.27
N LEU A 397 12.30 -6.37 -16.31
CA LEU A 397 11.89 -5.47 -15.22
C LEU A 397 10.49 -5.84 -14.73
N LEU A 398 10.35 -6.10 -13.43
CA LEU A 398 9.05 -6.33 -12.78
C LEU A 398 8.56 -5.01 -12.18
N ILE A 399 7.36 -4.59 -12.57
CA ILE A 399 6.67 -3.39 -12.05
C ILE A 399 5.26 -3.75 -11.60
N TYR A 400 4.72 -2.98 -10.65
CA TYR A 400 3.41 -3.26 -10.07
C TYR A 400 2.29 -2.60 -10.89
N PRO A 401 1.28 -3.37 -11.37
CA PRO A 401 0.12 -2.79 -12.03
C PRO A 401 -0.74 -2.04 -11.02
N ALA A 402 -1.10 -0.80 -11.35
CA ALA A 402 -1.96 0.05 -10.53
C ALA A 402 -3.08 0.65 -11.36
N SER A 403 -4.06 1.22 -10.69
CA SER A 403 -5.14 1.98 -11.33
C SER A 403 -4.94 3.48 -11.09
N ALA A 404 -5.50 4.29 -11.97
CA ALA A 404 -5.58 5.74 -11.83
C ALA A 404 -6.99 6.22 -12.17
N GLY A 405 -7.24 7.53 -12.11
CA GLY A 405 -8.54 8.13 -12.44
C GLY A 405 -9.43 8.36 -11.22
N ILE A 406 -10.42 9.24 -11.40
CA ILE A 406 -11.34 9.67 -10.32
C ILE A 406 -12.47 8.66 -10.13
N GLU A 407 -12.94 8.06 -11.22
CA GLU A 407 -14.14 7.23 -11.25
C GLU A 407 -13.85 5.74 -11.02
N GLY A 408 -12.70 5.43 -10.42
CA GLY A 408 -12.42 4.11 -9.88
C GLY A 408 -12.02 3.05 -10.90
N GLY A 409 -10.96 3.31 -11.66
CA GLY A 409 -10.33 2.31 -12.52
C GLY A 409 -10.43 2.60 -14.01
N ASP A 410 -10.71 3.86 -14.39
CA ASP A 410 -10.74 4.29 -15.79
C ASP A 410 -9.39 4.83 -16.28
N GLY A 411 -8.33 4.71 -15.51
CA GLY A 411 -7.00 5.16 -15.86
C GLY A 411 -5.92 4.10 -15.64
N ASP A 412 -4.90 4.17 -16.49
CA ASP A 412 -3.76 3.28 -16.49
C ASP A 412 -2.60 3.83 -15.65
N ALA A 413 -1.99 2.99 -14.86
CA ALA A 413 -0.84 3.38 -14.05
C ALA A 413 0.02 2.18 -13.64
N VAL A 414 1.27 2.46 -13.27
CA VAL A 414 2.17 1.49 -12.64
C VAL A 414 2.82 2.08 -11.40
N ILE A 415 3.30 1.20 -10.51
CA ILE A 415 4.13 1.59 -9.37
C ILE A 415 5.50 0.95 -9.54
N ILE A 416 6.54 1.76 -9.37
CA ILE A 416 7.93 1.34 -9.22
C ILE A 416 8.30 1.50 -7.75
N SER A 417 8.62 0.38 -7.10
CA SER A 417 8.85 0.30 -5.66
C SER A 417 9.87 -0.82 -5.36
N PRO A 418 11.13 -0.66 -5.78
CA PRO A 418 12.15 -1.69 -5.63
C PRO A 418 12.51 -1.92 -4.16
N PRO A 419 13.25 -2.99 -3.83
CA PRO A 419 13.79 -3.18 -2.48
C PRO A 419 14.59 -1.96 -1.99
N LEU A 420 14.50 -1.66 -0.70
CA LEU A 420 15.21 -0.52 -0.06
C LEU A 420 16.75 -0.65 -0.18
N THR A 421 17.21 -1.84 -0.49
CA THR A 421 18.64 -2.15 -0.70
C THR A 421 19.16 -1.77 -2.08
N ILE A 422 18.31 -1.26 -2.98
CA ILE A 422 18.69 -0.88 -4.34
C ILE A 422 19.79 0.21 -4.33
N LYS A 423 20.73 0.11 -5.26
CA LYS A 423 21.82 1.06 -5.42
C LYS A 423 21.60 1.97 -6.62
N LYS A 424 22.26 3.13 -6.66
CA LYS A 424 22.08 4.12 -7.74
C LYS A 424 22.29 3.54 -9.14
N HIS A 425 23.36 2.72 -9.36
CA HIS A 425 23.60 2.10 -10.67
C HIS A 425 22.51 1.07 -11.05
N GLU A 426 21.85 0.43 -10.06
CA GLU A 426 20.72 -0.48 -10.29
C GLU A 426 19.45 0.33 -10.60
N ILE A 427 19.30 1.51 -10.01
CA ILE A 427 18.24 2.48 -10.39
C ILE A 427 18.44 2.93 -11.84
N ASP A 428 19.68 3.26 -12.25
CA ASP A 428 19.96 3.64 -13.64
C ASP A 428 19.57 2.53 -14.63
N GLN A 429 19.91 1.27 -14.32
CA GLN A 429 19.52 0.11 -15.11
C GLN A 429 17.99 -0.05 -15.18
N LEU A 430 17.30 0.07 -14.04
CA LEU A 430 15.84 0.00 -13.96
C LEU A 430 15.19 1.09 -14.82
N VAL A 431 15.67 2.32 -14.73
CA VAL A 431 15.14 3.47 -15.48
C VAL A 431 15.38 3.30 -16.98
N GLU A 432 16.54 2.77 -17.40
CA GLU A 432 16.80 2.53 -18.83
C GLU A 432 15.88 1.43 -19.41
N ILE A 433 15.67 0.32 -18.68
CA ILE A 433 14.71 -0.72 -19.10
C ILE A 433 13.30 -0.15 -19.17
N PHE A 434 12.91 0.66 -18.19
CA PHE A 434 11.58 1.31 -18.20
C PHE A 434 11.42 2.29 -19.38
N LYS A 435 12.46 3.06 -19.68
CA LYS A 435 12.49 3.96 -20.85
C LYS A 435 12.32 3.19 -22.17
N GLU A 436 13.04 2.07 -22.35
CA GLU A 436 12.86 1.21 -23.53
C GLU A 436 11.45 0.65 -23.61
N THR A 437 10.87 0.25 -22.46
CA THR A 437 9.49 -0.22 -22.37
C THR A 437 8.50 0.83 -22.85
N ILE A 438 8.62 2.07 -22.35
CA ILE A 438 7.71 3.16 -22.73
C ILE A 438 7.89 3.58 -24.17
N ALA A 439 9.13 3.58 -24.70
CA ALA A 439 9.41 3.89 -26.10
C ALA A 439 8.70 2.90 -27.05
N GLU A 440 8.80 1.59 -26.77
CA GLU A 440 8.16 0.54 -27.54
C GLU A 440 6.64 0.67 -27.51
N VAL A 441 6.05 0.74 -26.30
CA VAL A 441 4.60 0.84 -26.11
C VAL A 441 4.03 2.10 -26.76
N GLN A 442 4.70 3.26 -26.59
CA GLN A 442 4.24 4.50 -27.24
C GLN A 442 4.27 4.41 -28.76
N SER A 443 5.33 3.79 -29.34
CA SER A 443 5.44 3.60 -30.79
C SER A 443 4.30 2.74 -31.36
N GLU A 444 3.94 1.66 -30.67
CA GLU A 444 2.84 0.80 -31.09
C GLU A 444 1.48 1.52 -31.02
N ILE A 445 1.22 2.27 -29.93
CA ILE A 445 -0.05 3.00 -29.77
C ILE A 445 -0.20 4.11 -30.81
N ILE A 446 0.87 4.85 -31.11
CA ILE A 446 0.85 5.93 -32.09
C ILE A 446 0.74 5.36 -33.50
N GLY A 447 1.44 4.25 -33.81
CA GLY A 447 1.36 3.54 -35.07
C GLY A 447 -0.06 3.06 -35.40
N ASP A 448 -0.76 2.50 -34.41
CA ASP A 448 -2.16 2.09 -34.51
C ASP A 448 -3.12 3.26 -34.82
N HIS A 449 -2.84 4.46 -34.28
CA HIS A 449 -3.63 5.66 -34.58
C HIS A 449 -3.46 6.12 -36.03
N HIS A 450 -2.27 6.08 -36.57
CA HIS A 450 -2.01 6.44 -37.96
C HIS A 450 -2.67 5.47 -38.95
N GLN A 451 -2.62 4.16 -38.68
CA GLN A 451 -3.27 3.16 -39.53
C GLN A 451 -4.80 3.28 -39.51
N LYS A 452 -5.42 3.60 -38.39
CA LYS A 452 -6.87 3.81 -38.30
C LYS A 452 -7.34 5.11 -39.00
N ILE A 453 -6.54 6.16 -38.99
CA ILE A 453 -6.85 7.41 -39.70
C ILE A 453 -6.77 7.18 -41.23
N ILE A 454 -5.74 6.49 -41.71
CA ILE A 454 -5.58 6.16 -43.14
C ILE A 454 -6.72 5.26 -43.62
N SER A 455 -7.19 4.28 -42.81
CA SER A 455 -8.30 3.40 -43.20
C SER A 455 -9.69 4.08 -43.20
N LEU A 456 -9.83 5.24 -42.55
CA LEU A 456 -11.07 6.03 -42.57
C LEU A 456 -11.11 6.98 -43.75
N ASP A 457 -9.97 7.43 -44.24
CA ASP A 457 -9.87 8.28 -45.43
C ASP A 457 -10.04 7.50 -46.75
N ASP A 458 -9.76 6.18 -46.75
CA ASP A 458 -9.98 5.29 -47.91
C ASP A 458 -11.45 4.86 -48.12
N HIS A 459 -12.38 5.31 -47.29
CA HIS A 459 -13.81 5.00 -47.34
C HIS A 459 -14.70 6.24 -47.52
N GLN A 460 -14.15 7.39 -47.99
CA GLN A 460 -14.92 8.54 -48.41
C GLN A 460 -14.89 8.65 -49.98
#